data_ce6daf526ab4b31c9312c6243a482c34
#
_entry.id   ce6daf526ab4b31c9312c6243a482c34
#
_cell.length_a   1.000
_cell.length_b   1.000
_cell.length_c   1.000
_cell.angle_alpha   90.00
_cell.angle_beta   90.00
_cell.angle_gamma   90.00
#
_symmetry.space_group_name_H-M   'P 1'
#
loop_
_entity.id
_entity.type
_entity.pdbx_description
1 polymer ?
#
loop_
_entity_poly.entity_id
_entity_poly.type
_entity_poly.pdbx_seq_one_letter_code
_entity_poly.pdbx_strand_id
1 'polypeptide(L)'
;TVKTEPTRFDDGETRVAVILPFLLDRFAPEEQGRMVEFYQGFLMAAERLKNEKHSFEINTFDSGFKEKSLDSLINSGALDNMDIIIGAYYPNHNKQLGRFALEKRIPLVIPFSNRKDELYNNPMVFFVNTLQSSIMNDVTGNFVKRFPDANVIFVEDTIKSNKESFIKSM
;
A
#
# COMPACT_ATOMS: atom_id res chain seq x y z
N THR A 1 18.53 -22.19 16.80
CA THR A 1 18.00 -22.80 15.56
C THR A 1 16.60 -22.28 15.37
N VAL A 2 16.43 -21.27 14.52
CA VAL A 2 15.11 -20.78 14.11
C VAL A 2 14.55 -21.90 13.23
N LYS A 3 13.52 -22.59 13.70
CA LYS A 3 12.71 -23.46 12.85
C LYS A 3 11.95 -22.54 11.88
N THR A 4 12.42 -22.43 10.66
CA THR A 4 11.61 -21.94 9.55
C THR A 4 10.48 -22.93 9.38
N GLU A 5 9.24 -22.51 9.70
CA GLU A 5 8.06 -23.26 9.30
C GLU A 5 8.09 -23.37 7.76
N PRO A 6 7.74 -24.52 7.18
CA PRO A 6 7.77 -24.68 5.73
C PRO A 6 6.85 -23.61 5.10
N THR A 7 7.38 -22.96 4.07
CA THR A 7 6.58 -22.09 3.19
C THR A 7 5.35 -22.86 2.76
N ARG A 8 4.20 -22.21 2.83
CA ARG A 8 2.85 -22.77 2.74
C ARG A 8 2.61 -23.59 1.46
N PHE A 9 3.40 -23.32 0.41
CA PHE A 9 3.37 -24.00 -0.89
C PHE A 9 4.80 -24.02 -1.46
N ASP A 10 5.43 -25.16 -1.48
CA ASP A 10 6.76 -25.39 -2.06
C ASP A 10 6.64 -26.00 -3.47
N ASP A 11 5.79 -25.36 -4.30
CA ASP A 11 5.58 -25.76 -5.70
C ASP A 11 6.41 -24.90 -6.69
N GLY A 12 7.22 -23.98 -6.17
CA GLY A 12 8.09 -23.08 -6.95
C GLY A 12 7.33 -21.93 -7.63
N GLU A 13 6.02 -21.77 -7.36
CA GLU A 13 5.21 -20.70 -7.89
C GLU A 13 4.70 -19.78 -6.77
N THR A 14 4.86 -18.46 -6.93
CA THR A 14 4.38 -17.46 -5.97
C THR A 14 3.00 -16.96 -6.36
N ARG A 15 2.00 -17.17 -5.49
CA ARG A 15 0.62 -16.70 -5.70
C ARG A 15 0.46 -15.29 -5.19
N VAL A 16 0.19 -14.37 -6.11
CA VAL A 16 0.07 -12.94 -5.82
C VAL A 16 -1.39 -12.51 -5.99
N ALA A 17 -1.98 -11.94 -4.92
CA ALA A 17 -3.24 -11.24 -5.03
C ALA A 17 -3.00 -9.75 -5.29
N VAL A 18 -3.52 -9.22 -6.39
CA VAL A 18 -3.50 -7.78 -6.68
C VAL A 18 -4.92 -7.24 -6.46
N ILE A 19 -5.07 -6.38 -5.45
CA ILE A 19 -6.37 -5.85 -5.02
C ILE A 19 -6.40 -4.34 -5.25
N LEU A 20 -7.10 -3.90 -6.30
CA LEU A 20 -7.17 -2.50 -6.70
C LEU A 20 -8.62 -2.08 -6.94
N PRO A 21 -8.97 -0.79 -6.74
CA PRO A 21 -10.30 -0.28 -7.06
C PRO A 21 -10.41 0.00 -8.57
N PHE A 22 -10.66 -1.04 -9.34
CA PHE A 22 -10.95 -0.90 -10.78
C PHE A 22 -12.33 -0.28 -11.02
N LEU A 23 -13.20 -0.29 -9.99
CA LEU A 23 -14.50 0.38 -10.02
C LEU A 23 -15.37 -0.05 -11.20
N LEU A 24 -15.41 -1.36 -11.46
CA LEU A 24 -16.14 -1.94 -12.59
C LEU A 24 -17.67 -1.71 -12.51
N ASP A 25 -18.18 -1.38 -11.33
CA ASP A 25 -19.58 -1.14 -11.05
C ASP A 25 -20.02 0.33 -11.28
N ARG A 26 -19.09 1.21 -11.68
CA ARG A 26 -19.40 2.64 -11.86
C ARG A 26 -18.45 3.33 -12.83
N PHE A 27 -18.88 4.50 -13.32
CA PHE A 27 -18.07 5.32 -14.20
C PHE A 27 -17.20 6.29 -13.39
N ALA A 28 -15.89 6.05 -13.38
CA ALA A 28 -14.88 6.88 -12.70
C ALA A 28 -13.55 6.87 -13.49
N PRO A 29 -13.54 7.47 -14.71
CA PRO A 29 -12.47 7.24 -15.69
C PRO A 29 -11.08 7.64 -15.20
N GLU A 30 -10.94 8.70 -14.41
CA GLU A 30 -9.63 9.13 -13.89
C GLU A 30 -9.09 8.16 -12.83
N GLU A 31 -9.92 7.68 -11.90
CA GLU A 31 -9.51 6.71 -10.89
C GLU A 31 -9.24 5.35 -11.54
N GLN A 32 -10.13 4.91 -12.43
CA GLN A 32 -9.97 3.68 -13.19
C GLN A 32 -8.68 3.69 -14.03
N GLY A 33 -8.41 4.79 -14.75
CA GLY A 33 -7.22 4.95 -15.57
C GLY A 33 -5.94 4.78 -14.75
N ARG A 34 -5.83 5.45 -13.59
CA ARG A 34 -4.67 5.33 -12.70
C ARG A 34 -4.45 3.91 -12.18
N MET A 35 -5.53 3.20 -11.86
CA MET A 35 -5.41 1.81 -11.36
C MET A 35 -5.00 0.86 -12.48
N VAL A 36 -5.51 1.06 -13.68
CA VAL A 36 -5.11 0.29 -14.86
C VAL A 36 -3.64 0.53 -15.21
N GLU A 37 -3.19 1.79 -15.22
CA GLU A 37 -1.78 2.13 -15.46
C GLU A 37 -0.85 1.50 -14.42
N PHE A 38 -1.21 1.56 -13.13
CA PHE A 38 -0.45 0.88 -12.08
C PHE A 38 -0.39 -0.65 -12.33
N TYR A 39 -1.52 -1.25 -12.66
CA TYR A 39 -1.60 -2.68 -12.91
C TYR A 39 -0.78 -3.10 -14.14
N GLN A 40 -0.78 -2.31 -15.19
CA GLN A 40 0.06 -2.54 -16.36
C GLN A 40 1.55 -2.49 -15.99
N GLY A 41 1.97 -1.50 -15.20
CA GLY A 41 3.34 -1.42 -14.70
C GLY A 41 3.72 -2.62 -13.83
N PHE A 42 2.78 -3.10 -12.99
CA PHE A 42 2.96 -4.31 -12.20
C PHE A 42 3.17 -5.55 -13.09
N LEU A 43 2.34 -5.74 -14.11
CA LEU A 43 2.48 -6.86 -15.05
C LEU A 43 3.80 -6.83 -15.81
N MET A 44 4.27 -5.65 -16.22
CA MET A 44 5.59 -5.50 -16.85
C MET A 44 6.72 -5.91 -15.91
N ALA A 45 6.62 -5.56 -14.63
CA ALA A 45 7.60 -5.97 -13.62
C ALA A 45 7.57 -7.49 -13.39
N ALA A 46 6.38 -8.09 -13.32
CA ALA A 46 6.20 -9.53 -13.18
C ALA A 46 6.78 -10.30 -14.37
N GLU A 47 6.56 -9.81 -15.59
CA GLU A 47 7.14 -10.41 -16.79
C GLU A 47 8.68 -10.36 -16.78
N ARG A 48 9.25 -9.24 -16.32
CA ARG A 48 10.71 -9.13 -16.16
C ARG A 48 11.24 -10.16 -15.17
N LEU A 49 10.61 -10.31 -14.00
CA LEU A 49 11.00 -11.29 -12.98
C LEU A 49 10.84 -12.73 -13.47
N LYS A 50 9.83 -13.01 -14.30
CA LYS A 50 9.68 -14.31 -14.95
C LYS A 50 10.89 -14.67 -15.83
N ASN A 51 11.44 -13.68 -16.52
CA ASN A 51 12.66 -13.87 -17.31
C ASN A 51 13.90 -14.18 -16.43
N GLU A 52 13.85 -13.80 -15.15
CA GLU A 52 14.85 -14.14 -14.11
C GLU A 52 14.54 -15.48 -13.40
N LYS A 53 13.65 -16.30 -13.98
CA LYS A 53 13.23 -17.63 -13.50
C LYS A 53 12.34 -17.63 -12.24
N HIS A 54 11.65 -16.55 -11.95
CA HIS A 54 10.59 -16.52 -10.95
C HIS A 54 9.24 -16.87 -11.59
N SER A 55 8.47 -17.74 -10.95
CA SER A 55 7.12 -18.10 -11.41
C SER A 55 6.07 -17.44 -10.53
N PHE A 56 5.06 -16.83 -11.17
CA PHE A 56 3.97 -16.14 -10.48
C PHE A 56 2.61 -16.58 -11.01
N GLU A 57 1.69 -16.89 -10.10
CA GLU A 57 0.27 -16.94 -10.35
C GLU A 57 -0.34 -15.60 -9.87
N ILE A 58 -0.84 -14.77 -10.78
CA ILE A 58 -1.37 -13.44 -10.46
C ILE A 58 -2.89 -13.48 -10.48
N ASN A 59 -3.48 -13.30 -9.31
CA ASN A 59 -4.93 -13.22 -9.09
C ASN A 59 -5.32 -11.77 -8.86
N THR A 60 -6.17 -11.21 -9.72
CA THR A 60 -6.55 -9.80 -9.69
C THR A 60 -7.99 -9.63 -9.24
N PHE A 61 -8.21 -8.74 -8.28
CA PHE A 61 -9.50 -8.49 -7.66
C PHE A 61 -9.86 -7.01 -7.71
N ASP A 62 -11.11 -6.69 -8.01
CA ASP A 62 -11.64 -5.34 -7.85
C ASP A 62 -12.09 -5.14 -6.39
N SER A 63 -11.42 -4.24 -5.67
CA SER A 63 -11.82 -3.89 -4.31
C SER A 63 -13.10 -3.05 -4.27
N GLY A 64 -13.53 -2.51 -5.42
CA GLY A 64 -14.62 -1.56 -5.47
C GLY A 64 -14.34 -0.30 -4.64
N PHE A 65 -15.39 0.48 -4.40
CA PHE A 65 -15.32 1.68 -3.56
C PHE A 65 -15.82 1.45 -2.12
N LYS A 66 -16.80 0.56 -1.97
CA LYS A 66 -17.48 0.31 -0.68
C LYS A 66 -16.72 -0.71 0.15
N GLU A 67 -16.64 -0.49 1.46
CA GLU A 67 -16.03 -1.44 2.41
C GLU A 67 -16.57 -2.86 2.27
N LYS A 68 -17.88 -3.00 2.08
CA LYS A 68 -18.53 -4.31 1.94
C LYS A 68 -18.08 -5.15 0.75
N SER A 69 -17.54 -4.54 -0.30
CA SER A 69 -17.01 -5.31 -1.44
C SER A 69 -15.76 -6.09 -1.05
N LEU A 70 -14.90 -5.49 -0.23
CA LEU A 70 -13.72 -6.15 0.28
C LEU A 70 -14.05 -7.21 1.34
N ASP A 71 -15.06 -6.98 2.20
CA ASP A 71 -15.54 -8.00 3.14
C ASP A 71 -16.00 -9.27 2.42
N SER A 72 -16.72 -9.11 1.31
CA SER A 72 -17.15 -10.25 0.48
C SER A 72 -15.96 -11.02 -0.08
N LEU A 73 -14.92 -10.33 -0.53
CA LEU A 73 -13.70 -10.97 -1.05
C LEU A 73 -12.96 -11.74 0.05
N ILE A 74 -12.78 -11.13 1.22
CA ILE A 74 -12.13 -11.78 2.37
C ILE A 74 -12.93 -13.02 2.81
N ASN A 75 -14.24 -12.88 2.94
CA ASN A 75 -15.11 -13.97 3.42
C ASN A 75 -15.29 -15.10 2.40
N SER A 76 -15.01 -14.86 1.12
CA SER A 76 -15.07 -15.91 0.09
C SER A 76 -13.95 -16.95 0.21
N GLY A 77 -12.88 -16.64 0.97
CA GLY A 77 -11.69 -17.48 1.06
C GLY A 77 -10.76 -17.40 -0.15
N ALA A 78 -11.05 -16.51 -1.12
CA ALA A 78 -10.23 -16.38 -2.33
C ALA A 78 -8.80 -15.91 -2.05
N LEU A 79 -8.57 -15.28 -0.88
CA LEU A 79 -7.26 -14.80 -0.47
C LEU A 79 -6.50 -15.78 0.44
N ASP A 80 -7.12 -16.86 0.90
CA ASP A 80 -6.54 -17.77 1.91
C ASP A 80 -5.26 -18.49 1.44
N ASN A 81 -5.14 -18.71 0.14
CA ASN A 81 -4.04 -19.44 -0.47
C ASN A 81 -3.03 -18.53 -1.19
N MET A 82 -3.04 -17.22 -0.91
CA MET A 82 -2.09 -16.29 -1.48
C MET A 82 -0.81 -16.24 -0.65
N ASP A 83 0.33 -16.10 -1.32
CA ASP A 83 1.64 -15.95 -0.69
C ASP A 83 1.96 -14.49 -0.40
N ILE A 84 1.37 -13.56 -1.17
CA ILE A 84 1.51 -12.12 -1.00
C ILE A 84 0.28 -11.39 -1.51
N ILE A 85 -0.11 -10.32 -0.83
CA ILE A 85 -1.18 -9.42 -1.24
C ILE A 85 -0.59 -8.05 -1.58
N ILE A 86 -0.95 -7.49 -2.73
CA ILE A 86 -0.57 -6.14 -3.16
C ILE A 86 -1.84 -5.30 -3.31
N GLY A 87 -1.93 -4.21 -2.56
CA GLY A 87 -3.09 -3.32 -2.50
C GLY A 87 -3.37 -2.96 -1.04
N ALA A 88 -4.43 -2.27 -0.61
CA ALA A 88 -5.41 -1.65 -1.45
C ALA A 88 -5.10 -0.16 -1.60
N TYR A 89 -6.07 0.60 -2.16
CA TYR A 89 -5.93 2.05 -2.36
C TYR A 89 -6.55 2.84 -1.19
N TYR A 90 -7.76 2.47 -0.78
CA TYR A 90 -8.50 3.20 0.26
C TYR A 90 -8.03 2.84 1.68
N PRO A 91 -7.93 3.83 2.60
CA PRO A 91 -7.45 3.61 3.97
C PRO A 91 -8.24 2.54 4.73
N ASN A 92 -9.57 2.49 4.59
CA ASN A 92 -10.40 1.48 5.26
C ASN A 92 -10.12 0.07 4.73
N HIS A 93 -9.94 -0.07 3.43
CA HIS A 93 -9.55 -1.35 2.82
C HIS A 93 -8.17 -1.81 3.29
N ASN A 94 -7.21 -0.88 3.41
CA ASN A 94 -5.90 -1.19 3.96
C ASN A 94 -5.99 -1.75 5.38
N LYS A 95 -6.86 -1.17 6.23
CA LYS A 95 -7.08 -1.67 7.60
C LYS A 95 -7.68 -3.07 7.64
N GLN A 96 -8.68 -3.34 6.79
CA GLN A 96 -9.29 -4.66 6.68
C GLN A 96 -8.27 -5.71 6.21
N LEU A 97 -7.54 -5.42 5.14
CA LEU A 97 -6.48 -6.30 4.63
C LEU A 97 -5.34 -6.47 5.63
N GLY A 98 -4.97 -5.42 6.36
CA GLY A 98 -3.94 -5.51 7.39
C GLY A 98 -4.30 -6.46 8.52
N ARG A 99 -5.56 -6.49 8.96
CA ARG A 99 -6.05 -7.47 9.96
C ARG A 99 -6.03 -8.88 9.39
N PHE A 100 -6.53 -9.06 8.18
CA PHE A 100 -6.50 -10.34 7.47
C PHE A 100 -5.07 -10.86 7.27
N ALA A 101 -4.16 -10.00 6.82
CA ALA A 101 -2.75 -10.30 6.62
C ALA A 101 -2.08 -10.79 7.91
N LEU A 102 -2.37 -10.14 9.04
CA LEU A 102 -1.86 -10.53 10.36
C LEU A 102 -2.41 -11.90 10.80
N GLU A 103 -3.72 -12.11 10.65
CA GLU A 103 -4.40 -13.36 11.02
C GLU A 103 -3.90 -14.55 10.21
N LYS A 104 -3.80 -14.36 8.89
CA LYS A 104 -3.40 -15.43 7.97
C LYS A 104 -1.88 -15.54 7.78
N ARG A 105 -1.10 -14.61 8.35
CA ARG A 105 0.35 -14.50 8.18
C ARG A 105 0.75 -14.39 6.71
N ILE A 106 0.02 -13.59 5.94
CA ILE A 106 0.29 -13.30 4.53
C ILE A 106 0.86 -11.88 4.41
N PRO A 107 2.03 -11.66 3.81
CA PRO A 107 2.56 -10.33 3.56
C PRO A 107 1.61 -9.46 2.75
N LEU A 108 1.37 -8.23 3.22
CA LEU A 108 0.59 -7.21 2.55
C LEU A 108 1.49 -6.04 2.15
N VAL A 109 1.61 -5.79 0.87
CA VAL A 109 2.33 -4.62 0.33
C VAL A 109 1.33 -3.52 -0.01
N ILE A 110 1.50 -2.33 0.59
CA ILE A 110 0.64 -1.17 0.37
C ILE A 110 1.38 -0.13 -0.49
N PRO A 111 1.04 -0.01 -1.80
CA PRO A 111 1.78 0.85 -2.71
C PRO A 111 1.39 2.34 -2.63
N PHE A 112 0.19 2.68 -2.13
CA PHE A 112 -0.38 4.02 -2.28
C PHE A 112 -0.44 4.83 -0.98
N SER A 113 -0.12 4.24 0.18
CA SER A 113 -0.15 4.95 1.46
C SER A 113 1.24 5.32 1.95
N ASN A 114 1.36 6.50 2.54
CA ASN A 114 2.55 6.97 3.24
C ASN A 114 2.23 7.45 4.67
N ARG A 115 1.05 7.09 5.20
CA ARG A 115 0.59 7.50 6.53
C ARG A 115 1.06 6.53 7.59
N LYS A 116 1.57 7.09 8.70
CA LYS A 116 1.83 6.32 9.91
C LYS A 116 0.51 6.17 10.68
N ASP A 117 -0.17 5.08 10.47
CA ASP A 117 -1.39 4.70 11.18
C ASP A 117 -1.20 3.40 12.00
N GLU A 118 -2.30 2.79 12.42
CA GLU A 118 -2.28 1.53 13.17
C GLU A 118 -1.60 0.36 12.45
N LEU A 119 -1.51 0.42 11.11
CA LEU A 119 -0.86 -0.61 10.30
C LEU A 119 0.66 -0.58 10.38
N TYR A 120 1.23 0.53 10.84
CA TYR A 120 2.69 0.68 10.92
C TYR A 120 3.37 -0.35 11.82
N ASN A 121 2.67 -0.79 12.86
CA ASN A 121 3.18 -1.79 13.81
C ASN A 121 2.79 -3.23 13.43
N ASN A 122 2.12 -3.42 12.30
CA ASN A 122 1.75 -4.75 11.83
C ASN A 122 2.93 -5.39 11.10
N PRO A 123 3.50 -6.51 11.58
CA PRO A 123 4.68 -7.13 10.99
C PRO A 123 4.44 -7.72 9.60
N MET A 124 3.18 -7.89 9.19
CA MET A 124 2.82 -8.39 7.87
C MET A 124 2.63 -7.26 6.84
N VAL A 125 2.69 -5.97 7.25
CA VAL A 125 2.42 -4.84 6.35
C VAL A 125 3.72 -4.16 5.92
N PHE A 126 3.87 -3.99 4.62
CA PHE A 126 5.02 -3.35 3.98
C PHE A 126 4.55 -2.15 3.17
N PHE A 127 5.06 -0.96 3.49
CA PHE A 127 4.78 0.26 2.75
C PHE A 127 5.85 0.49 1.69
N VAL A 128 5.42 0.77 0.46
CA VAL A 128 6.35 1.11 -0.64
C VAL A 128 6.81 2.57 -0.54
N ASN A 129 5.90 3.45 -0.15
CA ASN A 129 6.19 4.88 -0.06
C ASN A 129 6.87 5.24 1.27
N THR A 130 7.81 6.18 1.21
CA THR A 130 8.42 6.77 2.40
C THR A 130 7.34 7.45 3.26
N LEU A 131 7.38 7.20 4.56
CA LEU A 131 6.42 7.80 5.48
C LEU A 131 6.44 9.33 5.41
N GLN A 132 5.26 9.93 5.42
CA GLN A 132 5.11 11.38 5.37
C GLN A 132 5.88 12.09 6.50
N SER A 133 5.89 11.53 7.71
CA SER A 133 6.65 12.07 8.84
C SER A 133 8.16 12.12 8.58
N SER A 134 8.71 11.10 7.93
CA SER A 134 10.15 11.08 7.57
C SER A 134 10.45 12.14 6.51
N ILE A 135 9.62 12.25 5.47
CA ILE A 135 9.76 13.28 4.44
C ILE A 135 9.71 14.67 5.06
N MET A 136 8.76 14.93 5.96
CA MET A 136 8.62 16.23 6.63
C MET A 136 9.85 16.59 7.48
N ASN A 137 10.37 15.64 8.24
CA ASN A 137 11.59 15.85 9.04
C ASN A 137 12.80 16.17 8.15
N ASP A 138 12.97 15.45 7.05
CA ASP A 138 14.07 15.69 6.10
C ASP A 138 13.94 17.04 5.41
N VAL A 139 12.73 17.41 4.97
CA VAL A 139 12.45 18.71 4.35
C VAL A 139 12.75 19.84 5.33
N THR A 140 12.26 19.76 6.58
CA THR A 140 12.51 20.77 7.62
C THR A 140 14.01 20.88 7.91
N GLY A 141 14.69 19.75 8.15
CA GLY A 141 16.11 19.74 8.45
C GLY A 141 16.98 20.30 7.31
N ASN A 142 16.63 20.01 6.08
CA ASN A 142 17.34 20.56 4.91
C ASN A 142 17.02 22.04 4.70
N PHE A 143 15.78 22.48 4.96
CA PHE A 143 15.40 23.89 4.87
C PHE A 143 16.18 24.73 5.87
N VAL A 144 16.20 24.34 7.16
CA VAL A 144 16.93 25.05 8.22
C VAL A 144 18.44 25.13 7.90
N LYS A 145 19.02 24.04 7.41
CA LYS A 145 20.44 24.03 6.99
C LYS A 145 20.72 24.96 5.81
N ARG A 146 19.78 25.04 4.87
CA ARG A 146 19.94 25.87 3.65
C ARG A 146 19.72 27.34 3.90
N PHE A 147 18.86 27.67 4.87
CA PHE A 147 18.41 29.02 5.18
C PHE A 147 18.48 29.30 6.69
N PRO A 148 19.68 29.29 7.31
CA PRO A 148 19.83 29.36 8.77
C PRO A 148 19.35 30.70 9.37
N ASP A 149 19.39 31.79 8.60
CA ASP A 149 19.01 33.12 9.04
C ASP A 149 17.67 33.61 8.44
N ALA A 150 16.89 32.71 7.85
CA ALA A 150 15.62 33.08 7.20
C ALA A 150 14.50 33.29 8.21
N ASN A 151 13.77 34.38 8.07
CA ASN A 151 12.48 34.55 8.73
C ASN A 151 11.40 33.87 7.91
N VAL A 152 10.79 32.81 8.47
CA VAL A 152 9.75 32.04 7.77
C VAL A 152 8.38 32.62 8.09
N ILE A 153 7.63 32.96 7.06
CA ILE A 153 6.22 33.39 7.19
C ILE A 153 5.32 32.31 6.64
N PHE A 154 4.45 31.77 7.48
CA PHE A 154 3.42 30.84 7.07
C PHE A 154 2.15 31.61 6.72
N VAL A 155 1.66 31.41 5.50
CA VAL A 155 0.36 31.90 5.08
C VAL A 155 -0.60 30.71 5.11
N GLU A 156 -1.48 30.70 6.09
CA GLU A 156 -2.51 29.67 6.23
C GLU A 156 -3.83 30.14 5.62
N ASP A 157 -4.47 29.24 4.95
CA ASP A 157 -5.86 29.38 4.58
C ASP A 157 -6.74 28.84 5.76
N THR A 158 -8.01 29.26 5.83
CA THR A 158 -8.95 28.88 6.90
C THR A 158 -9.34 27.40 6.88
N ILE A 159 -8.93 26.65 5.87
CA ILE A 159 -9.16 25.20 5.76
C ILE A 159 -8.09 24.51 6.61
N LYS A 160 -8.53 23.78 7.65
CA LYS A 160 -7.63 22.95 8.46
C LYS A 160 -6.84 22.00 7.56
N SER A 161 -5.60 22.34 7.28
CA SER A 161 -4.70 21.51 6.51
C SER A 161 -3.89 20.61 7.44
N ASN A 162 -3.51 19.40 7.00
CA ASN A 162 -2.64 18.49 7.73
C ASN A 162 -1.18 19.03 7.87
N LYS A 163 -0.97 20.34 7.77
CA LYS A 163 0.33 20.99 7.79
C LYS A 163 0.78 21.46 9.17
N GLU A 164 -0.10 21.38 10.19
CA GLU A 164 0.24 21.80 11.55
C GLU A 164 1.51 21.13 12.09
N SER A 165 1.70 19.83 11.79
CA SER A 165 2.91 19.13 12.23
C SER A 165 4.17 19.64 11.55
N PHE A 166 4.09 20.04 10.28
CA PHE A 166 5.19 20.65 9.55
C PHE A 166 5.51 22.03 10.10
N ILE A 167 4.50 22.88 10.31
CA ILE A 167 4.67 24.24 10.86
C ILE A 167 5.30 24.19 12.26
N LYS A 168 4.89 23.22 13.10
CA LYS A 168 5.47 23.03 14.44
C LYS A 168 6.89 22.48 14.44
N SER A 169 7.34 21.88 13.35
CA SER A 169 8.68 21.32 13.22
C SER A 169 9.71 22.32 12.66
N MET A 170 9.25 23.45 12.15
CA MET A 170 10.06 24.59 11.69
C MET A 170 10.35 25.55 12.83
#